data_5ce878376a82aad05af4c998b1b183fa
#
_entry.id   5ce878376a82aad05af4c998b1b183fa
#
_cell.length_a   1.000
_cell.length_b   1.000
_cell.length_c   1.000
_cell.angle_alpha   90.00
_cell.angle_beta   90.00
_cell.angle_gamma   90.00
#
_symmetry.space_group_name_H-M   'P 1'
#
loop_
_entity.id
_entity.type
_entity.pdbx_description
1 polymer ?
#
loop_
_entity_poly.entity_id
_entity_poly.type
_entity_poly.pdbx_seq_one_letter_code
_entity_poly.pdbx_strand_id
1 'polypeptide(L)'
;MRPQQYLRFCTSADGTRIAIGSIGSGPPLVRAAHWLSHVEHDPDSPVWGPWLAELSREHTYLRYDQRGCGLSDAHVAAFSLDAWVADLEAVVAATGLRRFPLIGVSQGGAVAIAYAARHPEQVSHLVLVGAYARGAARRAVSAEQRLDAEALVRLIRIGWGRDDAALGHVFTNQFIPGGAPAQHAWWNELERLTATPENAARTLEAFHEVDVAEQARQLKLPTLVLHSRGDARVPFDEGRLLAALIPGARFVPLQSDNHVLLAGEPAWPVFLAELRGFLDESGAASLEGTAREASLTPAERDVLRGVAQGLGNAAIARQLGKSEKTVRNQVSTIFDKLGVRTRAEAIVRAIGSRTR
;
A
#
# COMPACT_ATOMS: atom_id res chain seq x y z
N MET A 1 -6.99 26.56 5.18
CA MET A 1 -7.74 25.76 6.17
C MET A 1 -7.15 24.37 6.18
N ARG A 2 -6.83 23.80 7.34
CA ARG A 2 -6.44 22.39 7.45
C ARG A 2 -7.61 21.54 7.02
N PRO A 3 -7.42 20.49 6.19
CA PRO A 3 -8.50 19.57 5.90
C PRO A 3 -8.89 18.85 7.20
N GLN A 4 -10.19 18.70 7.42
CA GLN A 4 -10.71 18.05 8.62
C GLN A 4 -10.35 16.58 8.62
N GLN A 5 -9.72 16.11 9.69
CA GLN A 5 -9.44 14.70 9.93
C GLN A 5 -10.53 14.09 10.78
N TYR A 6 -10.91 12.86 10.43
CA TYR A 6 -11.80 12.03 11.22
C TYR A 6 -11.00 10.89 11.85
N LEU A 7 -11.14 10.73 13.16
CA LEU A 7 -10.53 9.64 13.93
C LEU A 7 -11.59 8.62 14.33
N ARG A 8 -11.25 7.35 14.22
CA ARG A 8 -12.06 6.22 14.69
C ARG A 8 -11.19 5.05 15.10
N PHE A 9 -11.78 4.05 15.71
CA PHE A 9 -11.06 2.85 16.16
C PHE A 9 -11.74 1.60 15.62
N CYS A 10 -10.95 0.55 15.41
CA CYS A 10 -11.43 -0.80 15.18
C CYS A 10 -10.67 -1.77 16.10
N THR A 11 -11.10 -3.03 16.11
CA THR A 11 -10.47 -4.08 16.89
C THR A 11 -9.95 -5.15 15.95
N SER A 12 -8.66 -5.44 16.04
CA SER A 12 -7.99 -6.53 15.33
C SER A 12 -8.43 -7.90 15.85
N ALA A 13 -8.11 -8.96 15.11
CA ALA A 13 -8.56 -10.32 15.42
C ALA A 13 -8.12 -10.83 16.81
N ASP A 14 -7.00 -10.32 17.33
CA ASP A 14 -6.47 -10.66 18.66
C ASP A 14 -6.96 -9.73 19.79
N GLY A 15 -7.90 -8.84 19.49
CA GLY A 15 -8.45 -7.88 20.45
C GLY A 15 -7.69 -6.55 20.51
N THR A 16 -6.58 -6.38 19.79
CA THR A 16 -5.82 -5.12 19.74
C THR A 16 -6.66 -4.01 19.11
N ARG A 17 -6.79 -2.88 19.80
CA ARG A 17 -7.48 -1.69 19.29
C ARG A 17 -6.54 -0.89 18.37
N ILE A 18 -7.03 -0.58 17.17
CA ILE A 18 -6.29 0.13 16.12
C ILE A 18 -6.95 1.49 15.86
N ALA A 19 -6.16 2.56 15.91
CA ALA A 19 -6.59 3.92 15.63
C ALA A 19 -6.50 4.22 14.13
N ILE A 20 -7.58 4.72 13.54
CA ILE A 20 -7.71 5.03 12.11
C ILE A 20 -7.91 6.52 11.94
N GLY A 21 -7.11 7.14 11.07
CA GLY A 21 -7.28 8.52 10.62
C GLY A 21 -7.69 8.57 9.16
N SER A 22 -8.71 9.35 8.84
CA SER A 22 -9.10 9.65 7.45
C SER A 22 -9.17 11.15 7.21
N ILE A 23 -8.73 11.60 6.03
CA ILE A 23 -8.64 13.01 5.65
C ILE A 23 -8.92 13.16 4.16
N GLY A 24 -9.54 14.27 3.75
CA GLY A 24 -9.91 14.54 2.36
C GLY A 24 -11.24 13.93 1.95
N SER A 25 -11.51 13.97 0.67
CA SER A 25 -12.73 13.45 0.05
C SER A 25 -12.42 12.90 -1.35
N GLY A 26 -13.25 11.97 -1.84
CA GLY A 26 -13.05 11.31 -3.14
C GLY A 26 -12.81 9.80 -3.00
N PRO A 27 -12.27 9.14 -4.04
CA PRO A 27 -11.97 7.72 -4.01
C PRO A 27 -11.03 7.37 -2.85
N PRO A 28 -11.14 6.16 -2.27
CA PRO A 28 -10.27 5.76 -1.17
C PRO A 28 -8.82 5.57 -1.65
N LEU A 29 -7.89 5.98 -0.82
CA LEU A 29 -6.46 5.68 -0.92
C LEU A 29 -5.97 5.24 0.44
N VAL A 30 -5.52 4.00 0.58
CA VAL A 30 -5.15 3.42 1.88
C VAL A 30 -3.63 3.35 1.99
N ARG A 31 -3.09 3.74 3.14
CA ARG A 31 -1.69 3.50 3.50
C ARG A 31 -1.61 2.41 4.56
N ALA A 32 -0.90 1.32 4.27
CA ALA A 32 -0.52 0.36 5.29
C ALA A 32 0.31 1.07 6.38
N ALA A 33 0.02 0.76 7.64
CA ALA A 33 0.76 1.38 8.73
C ALA A 33 2.26 1.07 8.60
N HIS A 34 3.05 2.01 9.01
CA HIS A 34 4.48 1.87 9.12
C HIS A 34 4.93 2.34 10.50
N TRP A 35 6.13 1.97 10.86
CA TRP A 35 6.77 2.43 12.07
C TRP A 35 6.92 3.95 12.07
N LEU A 36 6.84 4.58 13.22
CA LEU A 36 6.87 6.03 13.39
C LEU A 36 5.66 6.73 12.71
N SER A 37 4.46 6.30 13.06
CA SER A 37 3.23 6.98 12.72
C SER A 37 2.46 7.40 13.98
N HIS A 38 1.75 8.52 13.86
CA HIS A 38 0.82 8.98 14.88
C HIS A 38 -0.30 9.76 14.20
N VAL A 39 -1.48 9.12 14.04
CA VAL A 39 -2.57 9.69 13.25
C VAL A 39 -3.03 11.06 13.72
N GLU A 40 -2.91 11.39 15.02
CA GLU A 40 -3.27 12.70 15.55
C GLU A 40 -2.15 13.73 15.40
N HIS A 41 -0.89 13.30 15.44
CA HIS A 41 0.27 14.20 15.41
C HIS A 41 0.76 14.49 13.98
N ASP A 42 0.66 13.54 13.07
CA ASP A 42 1.12 13.65 11.67
C ASP A 42 0.56 14.85 10.89
N PRO A 43 -0.69 15.33 11.08
CA PRO A 43 -1.20 16.48 10.34
C PRO A 43 -0.41 17.78 10.55
N ASP A 44 0.23 17.93 11.69
CA ASP A 44 1.05 19.10 12.05
C ASP A 44 2.54 18.92 11.71
N SER A 45 2.88 17.77 11.17
CA SER A 45 4.23 17.39 10.84
C SER A 45 4.82 18.20 9.68
N PRO A 46 6.03 18.75 9.82
CA PRO A 46 6.76 19.31 8.68
C PRO A 46 7.29 18.22 7.72
N VAL A 47 7.16 16.93 8.08
CA VAL A 47 7.53 15.78 7.26
C VAL A 47 6.29 15.12 6.66
N TRP A 48 5.35 14.64 7.50
CA TRP A 48 4.15 13.94 7.03
C TRP A 48 3.00 14.85 6.60
N GLY A 49 2.93 16.08 7.13
CA GLY A 49 1.88 17.05 6.74
C GLY A 49 1.80 17.29 5.23
N PRO A 50 2.92 17.51 4.50
CA PRO A 50 2.91 17.61 3.05
C PRO A 50 2.39 16.35 2.34
N TRP A 51 2.72 15.15 2.83
CA TRP A 51 2.19 13.89 2.31
C TRP A 51 0.67 13.83 2.47
N LEU A 52 0.18 14.17 3.67
CA LEU A 52 -1.25 14.19 3.94
C LEU A 52 -1.98 15.18 3.03
N ALA A 53 -1.43 16.38 2.89
CA ALA A 53 -2.02 17.43 2.04
C ALA A 53 -2.14 16.99 0.57
N GLU A 54 -1.07 16.39 0.02
CA GLU A 54 -1.06 15.98 -1.39
C GLU A 54 -1.90 14.73 -1.65
N LEU A 55 -1.83 13.73 -0.77
CA LEU A 55 -2.56 12.47 -0.94
C LEU A 55 -4.07 12.61 -0.65
N SER A 56 -4.46 13.59 0.16
CA SER A 56 -5.87 13.87 0.45
C SER A 56 -6.52 14.89 -0.50
N ARG A 57 -5.77 15.45 -1.46
CA ARG A 57 -6.30 16.49 -2.37
C ARG A 57 -7.47 15.97 -3.21
N GLU A 58 -7.34 14.75 -3.71
CA GLU A 58 -8.30 14.12 -4.62
C GLU A 58 -8.84 12.78 -4.10
N HIS A 59 -8.40 12.38 -2.90
CA HIS A 59 -8.73 11.09 -2.30
C HIS A 59 -9.23 11.25 -0.87
N THR A 60 -10.06 10.32 -0.44
CA THR A 60 -10.20 10.01 0.99
C THR A 60 -8.98 9.19 1.40
N TYR A 61 -7.96 9.88 1.94
CA TYR A 61 -6.72 9.25 2.37
C TYR A 61 -6.88 8.65 3.75
N LEU A 62 -6.77 7.33 3.82
CA LEU A 62 -6.94 6.53 5.04
C LEU A 62 -5.60 5.97 5.48
N ARG A 63 -5.28 6.17 6.75
CA ARG A 63 -4.11 5.64 7.43
C ARG A 63 -4.47 5.20 8.85
N TYR A 64 -3.62 4.42 9.47
CA TYR A 64 -3.84 3.96 10.84
C TYR A 64 -2.50 3.86 11.57
N ASP A 65 -2.55 3.93 12.90
CA ASP A 65 -1.38 3.69 13.73
C ASP A 65 -1.16 2.19 13.87
N GLN A 66 0.09 1.79 13.67
CA GLN A 66 0.49 0.41 13.89
C GLN A 66 0.25 0.02 15.35
N ARG A 67 -0.09 -1.26 15.61
CA ARG A 67 -0.11 -1.78 16.98
C ARG A 67 1.17 -1.43 17.74
N GLY A 68 1.06 -1.06 18.98
CA GLY A 68 2.18 -0.60 19.78
C GLY A 68 2.62 0.83 19.54
N CYS A 69 1.95 1.59 18.64
CA CYS A 69 2.30 2.95 18.24
C CYS A 69 1.09 3.90 18.31
N GLY A 70 1.38 5.18 18.48
CA GLY A 70 0.42 6.28 18.39
C GLY A 70 -0.79 6.11 19.31
N LEU A 71 -1.99 6.23 18.74
CA LEU A 71 -3.26 6.05 19.45
C LEU A 71 -3.75 4.59 19.47
N SER A 72 -3.07 3.66 18.78
CA SER A 72 -3.36 2.24 18.89
C SER A 72 -2.89 1.67 20.22
N ASP A 73 -3.40 0.50 20.62
CA ASP A 73 -3.03 -0.10 21.90
C ASP A 73 -1.50 -0.28 22.00
N ALA A 74 -0.94 0.25 23.08
CA ALA A 74 0.49 0.17 23.37
C ALA A 74 0.89 -1.21 23.94
N HIS A 75 -0.02 -1.86 24.68
CA HIS A 75 0.22 -3.18 25.26
C HIS A 75 -0.29 -4.26 24.33
N VAL A 76 0.60 -4.82 23.51
CA VAL A 76 0.28 -5.84 22.52
C VAL A 76 1.08 -7.11 22.73
N ALA A 77 0.46 -8.25 22.49
CA ALA A 77 1.08 -9.55 22.69
C ALA A 77 2.16 -9.84 21.65
N ALA A 78 1.91 -9.52 20.39
CA ALA A 78 2.77 -9.90 19.28
C ALA A 78 3.07 -8.72 18.34
N PHE A 79 4.32 -8.66 17.89
CA PHE A 79 4.78 -7.91 16.75
C PHE A 79 5.22 -8.91 15.68
N SER A 80 4.46 -9.05 14.60
CA SER A 80 4.77 -9.95 13.50
C SER A 80 4.08 -9.48 12.21
N LEU A 81 4.56 -9.96 11.07
CA LEU A 81 3.94 -9.67 9.78
C LEU A 81 2.45 -10.06 9.75
N ASP A 82 2.11 -11.25 10.26
CA ASP A 82 0.72 -11.73 10.29
C ASP A 82 -0.17 -10.84 11.17
N ALA A 83 0.33 -10.39 12.32
CA ALA A 83 -0.40 -9.49 13.20
C ALA A 83 -0.64 -8.12 12.52
N TRP A 84 0.33 -7.58 11.81
CA TRP A 84 0.17 -6.31 11.07
C TRP A 84 -0.77 -6.45 9.86
N VAL A 85 -0.77 -7.60 9.19
CA VAL A 85 -1.75 -7.89 8.13
C VAL A 85 -3.15 -8.00 8.71
N ALA A 86 -3.33 -8.68 9.85
CA ALA A 86 -4.62 -8.76 10.53
C ALA A 86 -5.15 -7.39 10.99
N ASP A 87 -4.25 -6.47 11.38
CA ASP A 87 -4.63 -5.08 11.67
C ASP A 87 -5.17 -4.37 10.44
N LEU A 88 -4.52 -4.51 9.28
CA LEU A 88 -5.00 -3.93 8.04
C LEU A 88 -6.34 -4.57 7.61
N GLU A 89 -6.51 -5.89 7.77
CA GLU A 89 -7.78 -6.59 7.54
C GLU A 89 -8.91 -5.99 8.40
N ALA A 90 -8.66 -5.75 9.69
CA ALA A 90 -9.62 -5.12 10.59
C ALA A 90 -9.94 -3.68 10.20
N VAL A 91 -8.95 -2.90 9.79
CA VAL A 91 -9.12 -1.53 9.29
C VAL A 91 -9.99 -1.51 8.04
N VAL A 92 -9.71 -2.37 7.06
CA VAL A 92 -10.49 -2.47 5.82
C VAL A 92 -11.93 -2.88 6.11
N ALA A 93 -12.13 -3.89 6.96
CA ALA A 93 -13.47 -4.33 7.37
C ALA A 93 -14.26 -3.21 8.05
N ALA A 94 -13.65 -2.50 9.01
CA ALA A 94 -14.29 -1.40 9.74
C ALA A 94 -14.63 -0.20 8.84
N THR A 95 -13.91 -0.04 7.72
CA THR A 95 -14.12 1.06 6.78
C THR A 95 -15.08 0.71 5.64
N GLY A 96 -15.43 -0.56 5.49
CA GLY A 96 -16.33 -1.04 4.44
C GLY A 96 -15.73 -0.95 3.03
N LEU A 97 -14.41 -0.79 2.92
CA LEU A 97 -13.71 -0.70 1.63
C LEU A 97 -13.73 -2.05 0.94
N ARG A 98 -14.04 -2.04 -0.36
CA ARG A 98 -14.09 -3.26 -1.17
C ARG A 98 -12.90 -3.39 -2.11
N ARG A 99 -12.52 -2.28 -2.76
CA ARG A 99 -11.38 -2.24 -3.68
C ARG A 99 -10.75 -0.85 -3.64
N PHE A 100 -9.44 -0.80 -3.43
CA PHE A 100 -8.71 0.45 -3.21
C PHE A 100 -7.24 0.34 -3.62
N PRO A 101 -6.58 1.45 -3.99
CA PRO A 101 -5.14 1.54 -4.06
C PRO A 101 -4.54 1.45 -2.66
N LEU A 102 -3.43 0.70 -2.54
CA LEU A 102 -2.72 0.49 -1.29
C LEU A 102 -1.29 1.01 -1.40
N ILE A 103 -0.91 1.90 -0.49
CA ILE A 103 0.46 2.43 -0.37
C ILE A 103 1.16 1.73 0.78
N GLY A 104 2.35 1.20 0.53
CA GLY A 104 3.28 0.71 1.54
C GLY A 104 4.55 1.54 1.56
N VAL A 105 4.81 2.22 2.68
CA VAL A 105 6.06 2.98 2.90
C VAL A 105 6.96 2.17 3.81
N SER A 106 8.25 2.04 3.46
CA SER A 106 9.22 1.32 4.28
C SER A 106 8.74 -0.11 4.62
N GLN A 107 8.74 -0.50 5.89
CA GLN A 107 8.23 -1.82 6.30
C GLN A 107 6.71 -1.99 6.07
N GLY A 108 5.94 -0.91 5.97
CA GLY A 108 4.55 -0.97 5.54
C GLY A 108 4.39 -1.56 4.13
N GLY A 109 5.46 -1.53 3.32
CA GLY A 109 5.52 -2.22 2.04
C GLY A 109 5.40 -3.74 2.17
N ALA A 110 6.07 -4.34 3.14
CA ALA A 110 5.95 -5.78 3.39
C ALA A 110 4.53 -6.17 3.84
N VAL A 111 3.91 -5.36 4.69
CA VAL A 111 2.50 -5.54 5.08
C VAL A 111 1.58 -5.42 3.87
N ALA A 112 1.79 -4.41 3.03
CA ALA A 112 1.00 -4.18 1.82
C ALA A 112 1.14 -5.33 0.80
N ILE A 113 2.35 -5.87 0.60
CA ILE A 113 2.62 -7.03 -0.26
C ILE A 113 1.89 -8.26 0.27
N ALA A 114 2.05 -8.57 1.57
CA ALA A 114 1.41 -9.74 2.18
C ALA A 114 -0.12 -9.63 2.16
N TYR A 115 -0.67 -8.44 2.41
CA TYR A 115 -2.10 -8.18 2.30
C TYR A 115 -2.60 -8.34 0.85
N ALA A 116 -1.92 -7.75 -0.12
CA ALA A 116 -2.31 -7.85 -1.53
C ALA A 116 -2.23 -9.28 -2.08
N ALA A 117 -1.29 -10.08 -1.61
CA ALA A 117 -1.20 -11.51 -1.95
C ALA A 117 -2.37 -12.31 -1.35
N ARG A 118 -2.84 -11.93 -0.16
CA ARG A 118 -3.94 -12.57 0.57
C ARG A 118 -5.33 -12.16 0.04
N HIS A 119 -5.44 -10.88 -0.40
CA HIS A 119 -6.70 -10.23 -0.84
C HIS A 119 -6.54 -9.55 -2.22
N PRO A 120 -6.17 -10.30 -3.28
CA PRO A 120 -5.87 -9.72 -4.60
C PRO A 120 -7.08 -9.02 -5.24
N GLU A 121 -8.31 -9.36 -4.84
CA GLU A 121 -9.54 -8.73 -5.32
C GLU A 121 -9.77 -7.35 -4.70
N GLN A 122 -9.20 -7.08 -3.52
CA GLN A 122 -9.41 -5.82 -2.78
C GLN A 122 -8.40 -4.73 -3.14
N VAL A 123 -7.20 -5.12 -3.59
CA VAL A 123 -6.16 -4.15 -3.93
C VAL A 123 -6.18 -3.88 -5.43
N SER A 124 -6.51 -2.64 -5.82
CA SER A 124 -6.52 -2.24 -7.22
C SER A 124 -5.13 -1.93 -7.77
N HIS A 125 -4.31 -1.27 -6.97
CA HIS A 125 -2.95 -0.82 -7.26
C HIS A 125 -2.11 -0.90 -6.01
N LEU A 126 -0.86 -1.29 -6.17
CA LEU A 126 0.12 -1.31 -5.08
C LEU A 126 1.22 -0.27 -5.37
N VAL A 127 1.44 0.63 -4.42
CA VAL A 127 2.52 1.61 -4.47
C VAL A 127 3.49 1.33 -3.32
N LEU A 128 4.74 1.10 -3.64
CA LEU A 128 5.80 0.78 -2.68
C LEU A 128 6.85 1.88 -2.68
N VAL A 129 7.05 2.55 -1.55
CA VAL A 129 7.99 3.68 -1.41
C VAL A 129 9.05 3.33 -0.37
N GLY A 130 10.32 3.27 -0.76
CA GLY A 130 11.41 2.91 0.15
C GLY A 130 11.21 1.54 0.81
N ALA A 131 10.46 0.65 0.16
CA ALA A 131 10.06 -0.65 0.68
C ALA A 131 11.11 -1.74 0.39
N TYR A 132 10.98 -2.87 1.04
CA TYR A 132 11.88 -4.02 0.91
C TYR A 132 11.10 -5.34 0.95
N ALA A 133 11.66 -6.38 0.30
CA ALA A 133 11.13 -7.73 0.38
C ALA A 133 11.65 -8.48 1.61
N ARG A 134 12.88 -8.15 2.04
CA ARG A 134 13.57 -8.86 3.12
C ARG A 134 14.07 -7.90 4.18
N GLY A 135 13.75 -8.18 5.44
CA GLY A 135 14.24 -7.46 6.60
C GLY A 135 15.77 -7.56 6.74
N ALA A 136 16.36 -6.73 7.60
CA ALA A 136 17.82 -6.62 7.72
C ALA A 136 18.49 -7.95 8.09
N ALA A 137 17.93 -8.76 8.98
CA ALA A 137 18.49 -10.07 9.34
C ALA A 137 18.37 -11.08 8.19
N ARG A 138 17.29 -10.99 7.39
CA ARG A 138 17.07 -11.90 6.25
C ARG A 138 17.93 -11.58 5.03
N ARG A 139 18.37 -10.35 4.84
CA ARG A 139 19.28 -9.94 3.77
C ARG A 139 20.75 -9.98 4.18
N ALA A 140 21.05 -10.10 5.48
CA ALA A 140 22.42 -10.17 5.96
C ALA A 140 23.15 -11.40 5.42
N VAL A 141 24.27 -11.18 4.72
CA VAL A 141 25.11 -12.23 4.14
C VAL A 141 26.33 -12.57 5.01
N SER A 142 26.59 -11.78 6.06
CA SER A 142 27.69 -12.00 7.01
C SER A 142 27.22 -11.91 8.46
N ALA A 143 28.01 -12.46 9.37
CA ALA A 143 27.78 -12.33 10.80
C ALA A 143 27.87 -10.86 11.26
N GLU A 144 28.76 -10.07 10.67
CA GLU A 144 28.93 -8.64 10.94
C GLU A 144 27.63 -7.86 10.64
N GLN A 145 27.04 -8.04 9.47
CA GLN A 145 25.76 -7.40 9.11
C GLN A 145 24.61 -7.78 10.04
N ARG A 146 24.61 -8.99 10.60
CA ARG A 146 23.63 -9.39 11.61
C ARG A 146 23.87 -8.66 12.91
N LEU A 147 25.13 -8.54 13.34
CA LEU A 147 25.50 -7.77 14.53
C LEU A 147 25.13 -6.29 14.41
N ASP A 148 25.26 -5.69 13.21
CA ASP A 148 24.84 -4.31 12.96
C ASP A 148 23.32 -4.15 13.16
N ALA A 149 22.52 -5.09 12.66
CA ALA A 149 21.09 -5.07 12.87
C ALA A 149 20.71 -5.21 14.36
N GLU A 150 21.38 -6.10 15.09
CA GLU A 150 21.20 -6.27 16.54
C GLU A 150 21.65 -5.03 17.33
N ALA A 151 22.77 -4.41 16.94
CA ALA A 151 23.28 -3.21 17.58
C ALA A 151 22.27 -2.06 17.49
N LEU A 152 21.60 -1.89 16.37
CA LEU A 152 20.56 -0.88 16.20
C LEU A 152 19.38 -1.11 17.15
N VAL A 153 18.96 -2.35 17.36
CA VAL A 153 17.90 -2.70 18.33
C VAL A 153 18.32 -2.36 19.74
N ARG A 154 19.59 -2.63 20.10
CA ARG A 154 20.14 -2.28 21.44
C ARG A 154 20.19 -0.76 21.63
N LEU A 155 20.58 -0.01 20.60
CA LEU A 155 20.58 1.46 20.63
C LEU A 155 19.17 2.02 20.85
N ILE A 156 18.15 1.44 20.22
CA ILE A 156 16.75 1.81 20.49
C ILE A 156 16.39 1.59 21.95
N ARG A 157 16.66 0.43 22.54
CA ARG A 157 16.35 0.17 23.96
C ARG A 157 17.02 1.16 24.92
N ILE A 158 18.20 1.67 24.57
CA ILE A 158 18.96 2.59 25.42
C ILE A 158 18.58 4.04 25.17
N GLY A 159 18.35 4.43 23.90
CA GLY A 159 18.31 5.82 23.47
C GLY A 159 16.96 6.34 23.02
N TRP A 160 15.99 5.46 22.78
CA TRP A 160 14.69 5.87 22.24
C TRP A 160 13.95 6.84 23.15
N GLY A 161 13.54 7.97 22.59
CA GLY A 161 12.77 8.98 23.31
C GLY A 161 13.50 9.73 24.41
N ARG A 162 14.81 9.59 24.52
CA ARG A 162 15.62 10.38 25.46
C ARG A 162 15.93 11.76 24.88
N ASP A 163 16.06 12.75 25.77
CA ASP A 163 16.50 14.12 25.40
C ASP A 163 18.02 14.18 25.05
N ASP A 164 18.62 13.06 24.66
CA ASP A 164 19.99 12.98 24.19
C ASP A 164 20.02 13.22 22.67
N ALA A 165 20.39 14.44 22.30
CA ALA A 165 20.48 14.86 20.91
C ALA A 165 21.36 13.92 20.06
N ALA A 166 22.43 13.33 20.62
CA ALA A 166 23.34 12.47 19.88
C ALA A 166 22.65 11.16 19.43
N LEU A 167 21.88 10.53 20.30
CA LEU A 167 21.15 9.30 19.98
C LEU A 167 19.96 9.56 19.06
N GLY A 168 19.19 10.64 19.26
CA GLY A 168 18.13 11.05 18.37
C GLY A 168 18.64 11.29 16.94
N HIS A 169 19.78 11.96 16.79
CA HIS A 169 20.41 12.19 15.47
C HIS A 169 20.77 10.89 14.74
N VAL A 170 21.21 9.85 15.45
CA VAL A 170 21.53 8.55 14.82
C VAL A 170 20.33 7.96 14.10
N PHE A 171 19.14 8.03 14.70
CA PHE A 171 17.91 7.50 14.09
C PHE A 171 17.37 8.44 13.03
N THR A 172 17.20 9.71 13.34
CA THR A 172 16.66 10.71 12.39
C THR A 172 17.45 10.75 11.08
N ASN A 173 18.80 10.67 11.14
CA ASN A 173 19.66 10.67 9.97
C ASN A 173 19.51 9.41 9.08
N GLN A 174 18.95 8.32 9.59
CA GLN A 174 18.63 7.17 8.74
C GLN A 174 17.37 7.42 7.88
N PHE A 175 16.47 8.29 8.34
CA PHE A 175 15.19 8.53 7.70
C PHE A 175 15.16 9.79 6.85
N ILE A 176 15.71 10.89 7.37
CA ILE A 176 15.68 12.21 6.74
C ILE A 176 17.03 12.94 6.89
N PRO A 177 18.15 12.38 6.38
CA PRO A 177 19.48 13.02 6.51
C PRO A 177 19.53 14.44 5.92
N GLY A 178 18.73 14.71 4.87
CA GLY A 178 18.59 16.03 4.24
C GLY A 178 17.55 16.94 4.92
N GLY A 179 17.02 16.56 6.06
CA GLY A 179 16.01 17.33 6.78
C GLY A 179 16.53 18.63 7.38
N ALA A 180 15.70 19.67 7.37
CA ALA A 180 15.97 20.92 8.10
C ALA A 180 15.93 20.67 9.63
N PRO A 181 16.59 21.54 10.44
CA PRO A 181 16.60 21.38 11.91
C PRO A 181 15.21 21.22 12.54
N ALA A 182 14.21 21.93 12.04
CA ALA A 182 12.82 21.81 12.52
C ALA A 182 12.19 20.43 12.19
N GLN A 183 12.55 19.85 11.04
CA GLN A 183 12.10 18.49 10.66
C GLN A 183 12.77 17.43 11.53
N HIS A 184 14.07 17.57 11.82
CA HIS A 184 14.78 16.68 12.73
C HIS A 184 14.22 16.77 14.15
N ALA A 185 13.99 17.99 14.67
CA ALA A 185 13.40 18.17 15.99
C ALA A 185 12.01 17.53 16.10
N TRP A 186 11.17 17.72 15.07
CA TRP A 186 9.85 17.10 15.02
C TRP A 186 9.92 15.57 14.94
N TRP A 187 10.88 15.03 14.18
CA TRP A 187 11.07 13.58 14.05
C TRP A 187 11.48 12.96 15.40
N ASN A 188 12.40 13.57 16.10
CA ASN A 188 12.80 13.13 17.45
C ASN A 188 11.63 13.18 18.45
N GLU A 189 10.77 14.21 18.34
CA GLU A 189 9.53 14.30 19.11
C GLU A 189 8.56 13.16 18.77
N LEU A 190 8.38 12.87 17.47
CA LEU A 190 7.54 11.76 17.01
C LEU A 190 8.02 10.42 17.58
N GLU A 191 9.32 10.15 17.58
CA GLU A 191 9.89 8.93 18.18
C GLU A 191 9.44 8.77 19.62
N ARG A 192 9.48 9.84 20.41
CA ARG A 192 9.07 9.86 21.80
C ARG A 192 7.58 9.67 22.01
N LEU A 193 6.76 10.27 21.15
CA LEU A 193 5.29 10.23 21.26
C LEU A 193 4.70 8.92 20.75
N THR A 194 5.32 8.29 19.74
CA THR A 194 4.70 7.20 19.01
C THR A 194 4.82 5.85 19.72
N ALA A 195 5.94 5.55 20.38
CA ALA A 195 6.16 4.23 20.97
C ALA A 195 7.07 4.26 22.19
N THR A 196 6.90 3.32 23.10
CA THR A 196 7.86 3.06 24.16
C THR A 196 9.16 2.47 23.59
N PRO A 197 10.33 2.63 24.28
CA PRO A 197 11.58 2.02 23.84
C PRO A 197 11.47 0.51 23.59
N GLU A 198 10.74 -0.20 24.45
CA GLU A 198 10.56 -1.64 24.30
C GLU A 198 9.69 -2.00 23.09
N ASN A 199 8.58 -1.28 22.84
CA ASN A 199 7.77 -1.49 21.66
C ASN A 199 8.54 -1.17 20.37
N ALA A 200 9.30 -0.07 20.37
CA ALA A 200 10.14 0.30 19.24
C ALA A 200 11.18 -0.77 18.93
N ALA A 201 11.85 -1.32 19.97
CA ALA A 201 12.83 -2.39 19.82
C ALA A 201 12.20 -3.69 19.30
N ARG A 202 11.11 -4.17 19.93
CA ARG A 202 10.40 -5.38 19.52
C ARG A 202 9.87 -5.27 18.10
N THR A 203 9.37 -4.10 17.74
CA THR A 203 8.90 -3.81 16.37
C THR A 203 10.05 -3.93 15.38
N LEU A 204 11.21 -3.31 15.68
CA LEU A 204 12.36 -3.39 14.79
C LEU A 204 12.93 -4.81 14.68
N GLU A 205 12.99 -5.56 15.77
CA GLU A 205 13.39 -6.98 15.76
C GLU A 205 12.51 -7.78 14.79
N ALA A 206 11.19 -7.61 14.90
CA ALA A 206 10.24 -8.29 14.02
C ALA A 206 10.39 -7.87 12.55
N PHE A 207 10.68 -6.57 12.27
CA PHE A 207 10.93 -6.11 10.90
C PHE A 207 12.21 -6.69 10.30
N HIS A 208 13.22 -6.93 11.11
CA HIS A 208 14.47 -7.54 10.65
C HIS A 208 14.26 -8.97 10.13
N GLU A 209 13.25 -9.67 10.64
CA GLU A 209 12.94 -11.06 10.27
C GLU A 209 11.90 -11.20 9.15
N VAL A 210 11.32 -10.12 8.65
CA VAL A 210 10.32 -10.16 7.58
C VAL A 210 10.95 -10.69 6.28
N ASP A 211 10.23 -11.60 5.59
CA ASP A 211 10.51 -12.02 4.22
C ASP A 211 9.19 -12.21 3.47
N VAL A 212 8.97 -11.38 2.46
CA VAL A 212 7.78 -11.40 1.59
C VAL A 212 8.17 -11.62 0.11
N ALA A 213 9.36 -12.14 -0.14
CA ALA A 213 9.85 -12.33 -1.51
C ALA A 213 8.97 -13.28 -2.32
N GLU A 214 8.43 -14.33 -1.69
CA GLU A 214 7.54 -15.28 -2.37
C GLU A 214 6.17 -14.65 -2.64
N GLN A 215 5.58 -13.94 -1.68
CA GLN A 215 4.34 -13.20 -1.88
C GLN A 215 4.49 -12.15 -3.00
N ALA A 216 5.63 -11.46 -3.06
CA ALA A 216 5.92 -10.48 -4.11
C ALA A 216 5.90 -11.12 -5.52
N ARG A 217 6.46 -12.34 -5.69
CA ARG A 217 6.43 -13.06 -6.97
C ARG A 217 5.03 -13.47 -7.42
N GLN A 218 4.12 -13.65 -6.48
CA GLN A 218 2.74 -14.08 -6.75
C GLN A 218 1.79 -12.94 -7.11
N LEU A 219 2.21 -11.68 -6.91
CA LEU A 219 1.38 -10.53 -7.21
C LEU A 219 1.06 -10.42 -8.70
N LYS A 220 -0.21 -10.13 -9.02
CA LYS A 220 -0.72 -9.98 -10.40
C LYS A 220 -1.43 -8.64 -10.61
N LEU A 221 -1.20 -7.68 -9.73
CA LEU A 221 -1.83 -6.37 -9.78
C LEU A 221 -0.81 -5.31 -10.21
N PRO A 222 -1.27 -4.20 -10.82
CA PRO A 222 -0.41 -3.09 -11.15
C PRO A 222 0.38 -2.63 -9.93
N THR A 223 1.71 -2.55 -10.05
CA THR A 223 2.59 -2.19 -8.94
C THR A 223 3.60 -1.13 -9.37
N LEU A 224 3.70 -0.06 -8.57
CA LEU A 224 4.70 0.99 -8.70
C LEU A 224 5.68 0.92 -7.52
N VAL A 225 6.96 0.81 -7.82
CA VAL A 225 8.05 0.83 -6.83
C VAL A 225 8.85 2.10 -6.99
N LEU A 226 8.91 2.94 -5.94
CA LEU A 226 9.69 4.15 -5.88
C LEU A 226 10.75 4.02 -4.78
N HIS A 227 12.01 4.36 -5.09
CA HIS A 227 13.09 4.20 -4.12
C HIS A 227 14.15 5.27 -4.26
N SER A 228 14.56 5.87 -3.15
CA SER A 228 15.63 6.87 -3.11
C SER A 228 16.99 6.22 -3.36
N ARG A 229 17.83 6.82 -4.21
CA ARG A 229 19.15 6.26 -4.57
C ARG A 229 20.13 6.24 -3.41
N GLY A 230 20.09 7.25 -2.56
CA GLY A 230 20.94 7.39 -1.39
C GLY A 230 20.27 6.98 -0.08
N ASP A 231 19.19 6.18 -0.13
CA ASP A 231 18.48 5.71 1.06
C ASP A 231 19.41 4.97 2.03
N ALA A 232 19.66 5.60 3.18
CA ALA A 232 20.54 5.05 4.21
C ALA A 232 19.86 4.01 5.10
N ARG A 233 18.51 3.99 5.11
CA ARG A 233 17.72 3.08 5.95
C ARG A 233 17.46 1.73 5.24
N VAL A 234 17.06 1.81 3.98
CA VAL A 234 16.79 0.64 3.13
C VAL A 234 17.64 0.74 1.88
N PRO A 235 18.62 -0.14 1.66
CA PRO A 235 19.47 -0.08 0.49
C PRO A 235 18.70 -0.03 -0.83
N PHE A 236 19.12 0.82 -1.75
CA PHE A 236 18.50 0.98 -3.06
C PHE A 236 18.28 -0.33 -3.82
N ASP A 237 19.17 -1.29 -3.63
CA ASP A 237 19.08 -2.62 -4.24
C ASP A 237 17.87 -3.43 -3.76
N GLU A 238 17.31 -3.15 -2.59
CA GLU A 238 16.06 -3.79 -2.15
C GLU A 238 14.86 -3.28 -2.98
N GLY A 239 14.82 -2.00 -3.36
CA GLY A 239 13.82 -1.49 -4.29
C GLY A 239 13.94 -2.12 -5.69
N ARG A 240 15.17 -2.27 -6.19
CA ARG A 240 15.45 -2.99 -7.45
C ARG A 240 15.03 -4.46 -7.38
N LEU A 241 15.32 -5.11 -6.25
CA LEU A 241 14.91 -6.49 -6.01
C LEU A 241 13.38 -6.63 -6.02
N LEU A 242 12.66 -5.75 -5.32
CA LEU A 242 11.19 -5.75 -5.33
C LEU A 242 10.64 -5.64 -6.74
N ALA A 243 11.15 -4.69 -7.53
CA ALA A 243 10.73 -4.51 -8.92
C ALA A 243 11.03 -5.72 -9.81
N ALA A 244 12.12 -6.43 -9.54
CA ALA A 244 12.47 -7.66 -10.25
C ALA A 244 11.62 -8.87 -9.80
N LEU A 245 11.18 -8.91 -8.54
CA LEU A 245 10.36 -10.00 -8.00
C LEU A 245 8.90 -9.89 -8.45
N ILE A 246 8.34 -8.66 -8.51
CA ILE A 246 6.93 -8.43 -8.80
C ILE A 246 6.71 -8.37 -10.31
N PRO A 247 5.94 -9.31 -10.90
CA PRO A 247 5.71 -9.33 -12.34
C PRO A 247 5.06 -8.04 -12.85
N GLY A 248 5.69 -7.39 -13.82
CA GLY A 248 5.17 -6.16 -14.44
C GLY A 248 5.27 -4.90 -13.57
N ALA A 249 6.01 -4.93 -12.48
CA ALA A 249 6.20 -3.74 -11.65
C ALA A 249 6.98 -2.65 -12.40
N ARG A 250 6.50 -1.42 -12.28
CA ARG A 250 7.21 -0.21 -12.71
C ARG A 250 8.16 0.24 -11.62
N PHE A 251 9.42 0.48 -11.96
CA PHE A 251 10.43 0.96 -11.03
C PHE A 251 10.86 2.39 -11.33
N VAL A 252 10.79 3.26 -10.34
CA VAL A 252 11.18 4.68 -10.46
C VAL A 252 12.25 4.99 -9.41
N PRO A 253 13.52 5.15 -9.82
CA PRO A 253 14.57 5.60 -8.92
C PRO A 253 14.43 7.10 -8.67
N LEU A 254 14.45 7.51 -7.41
CA LEU A 254 14.33 8.89 -6.98
C LEU A 254 15.71 9.46 -6.62
N GLN A 255 15.98 10.70 -7.02
CA GLN A 255 17.22 11.40 -6.68
C GLN A 255 17.08 12.05 -5.29
N SER A 256 17.25 11.27 -4.27
CA SER A 256 17.15 11.64 -2.85
C SER A 256 18.05 10.76 -2.02
N ASP A 257 18.54 11.30 -0.90
CA ASP A 257 19.20 10.57 0.17
C ASP A 257 18.24 10.26 1.34
N ASN A 258 17.05 10.86 1.31
CA ASN A 258 16.04 10.67 2.33
C ASN A 258 15.28 9.35 2.10
N HIS A 259 15.12 8.58 3.16
CA HIS A 259 14.23 7.41 3.19
C HIS A 259 12.76 7.84 3.13
N VAL A 260 12.40 8.85 3.90
CA VAL A 260 11.10 9.53 3.83
C VAL A 260 11.28 10.83 3.06
N LEU A 261 10.65 10.92 1.89
CA LEU A 261 10.76 12.07 1.01
C LEU A 261 10.25 13.36 1.67
N LEU A 262 10.98 14.44 1.48
CA LEU A 262 10.65 15.77 1.97
C LEU A 262 10.08 16.66 0.86
N ALA A 263 9.07 17.45 1.17
CA ALA A 263 8.38 18.28 0.18
C ALA A 263 9.29 19.31 -0.53
N GLY A 264 10.40 19.70 0.08
CA GLY A 264 11.35 20.68 -0.48
C GLY A 264 12.42 20.09 -1.38
N GLU A 265 12.52 18.77 -1.54
CA GLU A 265 13.57 18.14 -2.32
C GLU A 265 13.17 17.91 -3.80
N PRO A 266 14.15 17.85 -4.73
CA PRO A 266 13.86 17.64 -6.17
C PRO A 266 13.12 16.36 -6.49
N ALA A 267 13.24 15.31 -5.67
CA ALA A 267 12.55 14.05 -5.84
C ALA A 267 11.04 14.14 -5.56
N TRP A 268 10.60 15.11 -4.75
CA TRP A 268 9.20 15.25 -4.34
C TRP A 268 8.22 15.44 -5.51
N PRO A 269 8.41 16.42 -6.44
CA PRO A 269 7.51 16.55 -7.58
C PRO A 269 7.54 15.33 -8.50
N VAL A 270 8.67 14.64 -8.63
CA VAL A 270 8.77 13.38 -9.40
C VAL A 270 7.92 12.30 -8.75
N PHE A 271 8.05 12.12 -7.45
CA PHE A 271 7.23 11.18 -6.68
C PHE A 271 5.72 11.43 -6.88
N LEU A 272 5.28 12.69 -6.77
CA LEU A 272 3.86 13.02 -6.91
C LEU A 272 3.37 12.81 -8.34
N ALA A 273 4.15 13.16 -9.36
CA ALA A 273 3.79 12.97 -10.76
C ALA A 273 3.64 11.47 -11.09
N GLU A 274 4.61 10.65 -10.67
CA GLU A 274 4.59 9.20 -10.89
C GLU A 274 3.43 8.51 -10.17
N LEU A 275 3.17 8.92 -8.91
CA LEU A 275 2.06 8.39 -8.12
C LEU A 275 0.71 8.72 -8.76
N ARG A 276 0.48 10.00 -9.12
CA ARG A 276 -0.77 10.43 -9.74
C ARG A 276 -0.97 9.77 -11.09
N GLY A 277 0.03 9.82 -11.98
CA GLY A 277 -0.05 9.16 -13.28
C GLY A 277 -0.40 7.69 -13.16
N PHE A 278 0.24 6.98 -12.22
CA PHE A 278 -0.03 5.56 -11.98
C PHE A 278 -1.44 5.28 -11.46
N LEU A 279 -1.97 6.12 -10.58
CA LEU A 279 -3.34 5.99 -10.07
C LEU A 279 -4.39 6.39 -11.14
N ASP A 280 -4.10 7.40 -11.98
CA ASP A 280 -4.99 7.90 -13.03
C ASP A 280 -5.09 6.96 -14.23
N GLU A 281 -3.99 6.31 -14.65
CA GLU A 281 -3.99 5.27 -15.70
C GLU A 281 -5.07 4.20 -15.45
N SER A 282 -5.37 3.99 -14.20
CA SER A 282 -6.38 3.05 -13.72
C SER A 282 -7.78 3.59 -13.71
N GLY A 283 -7.92 4.85 -13.34
CA GLY A 283 -9.19 5.58 -13.41
C GLY A 283 -9.69 5.60 -14.86
N ALA A 284 -8.82 5.93 -15.80
CA ALA A 284 -9.11 5.93 -17.23
C ALA A 284 -9.50 4.52 -17.75
N ALA A 285 -8.73 3.49 -17.42
CA ALA A 285 -9.05 2.11 -17.80
C ALA A 285 -10.37 1.61 -17.16
N SER A 286 -10.69 2.06 -15.94
CA SER A 286 -11.94 1.74 -15.25
C SER A 286 -13.13 2.49 -15.87
N LEU A 287 -12.98 3.77 -16.21
CA LEU A 287 -14.00 4.57 -16.87
C LEU A 287 -14.27 4.08 -18.29
N GLU A 288 -13.23 3.76 -19.06
CA GLU A 288 -13.38 3.14 -20.38
C GLU A 288 -14.06 1.76 -20.28
N GLY A 289 -13.71 0.96 -19.27
CA GLY A 289 -14.36 -0.32 -19.01
C GLY A 289 -15.86 -0.17 -18.75
N THR A 290 -16.23 0.78 -17.90
CA THR A 290 -17.63 1.08 -17.54
C THR A 290 -18.39 1.68 -18.71
N ALA A 291 -17.78 2.58 -19.49
CA ALA A 291 -18.36 3.15 -20.69
C ALA A 291 -18.60 2.09 -21.79
N ARG A 292 -17.65 1.16 -21.98
CA ARG A 292 -17.78 0.05 -22.92
C ARG A 292 -18.89 -0.93 -22.52
N GLU A 293 -19.05 -1.24 -21.23
CA GLU A 293 -20.17 -2.04 -20.73
C GLU A 293 -21.51 -1.32 -20.83
N ALA A 294 -21.54 -0.02 -20.56
CA ALA A 294 -22.73 0.81 -20.74
C ALA A 294 -23.18 0.85 -22.21
N SER A 295 -22.28 0.66 -23.18
CA SER A 295 -22.57 0.59 -24.61
C SER A 295 -23.26 -0.70 -25.05
N LEU A 296 -23.35 -1.71 -24.18
CA LEU A 296 -24.05 -2.95 -24.47
C LEU A 296 -25.57 -2.75 -24.39
N THR A 297 -26.30 -3.27 -25.38
CA THR A 297 -27.75 -3.35 -25.34
C THR A 297 -28.24 -4.34 -24.27
N PRO A 298 -29.50 -4.26 -23.81
CA PRO A 298 -30.05 -5.26 -22.89
C PRO A 298 -29.86 -6.70 -23.36
N ALA A 299 -30.10 -6.95 -24.67
CA ALA A 299 -29.95 -8.27 -25.27
C ALA A 299 -28.49 -8.77 -25.32
N GLU A 300 -27.52 -7.88 -25.47
CA GLU A 300 -26.09 -8.20 -25.40
C GLU A 300 -25.65 -8.47 -23.96
N ARG A 301 -26.19 -7.73 -22.97
CA ARG A 301 -25.97 -8.00 -21.57
C ARG A 301 -26.46 -9.38 -21.13
N ASP A 302 -27.61 -9.84 -21.67
CA ASP A 302 -28.11 -11.19 -21.38
C ASP A 302 -27.16 -12.26 -21.92
N VAL A 303 -26.67 -12.09 -23.16
CA VAL A 303 -25.68 -13.00 -23.75
C VAL A 303 -24.37 -12.96 -22.96
N LEU A 304 -23.87 -11.78 -22.54
CA LEU A 304 -22.65 -11.66 -21.75
C LEU A 304 -22.79 -12.36 -20.38
N ARG A 305 -23.98 -12.33 -19.77
CA ARG A 305 -24.24 -13.10 -18.54
C ARG A 305 -24.07 -14.61 -18.73
N GLY A 306 -24.54 -15.15 -19.84
CA GLY A 306 -24.32 -16.55 -20.19
C GLY A 306 -22.84 -16.87 -20.45
N VAL A 307 -22.11 -15.96 -21.11
CA VAL A 307 -20.66 -16.08 -21.31
C VAL A 307 -19.93 -16.11 -19.96
N ALA A 308 -20.29 -15.22 -19.03
CA ALA A 308 -19.72 -15.14 -17.69
C ALA A 308 -19.96 -16.40 -16.84
N GLN A 309 -21.05 -17.11 -17.12
CA GLN A 309 -21.36 -18.41 -16.49
C GLN A 309 -20.61 -19.59 -17.16
N GLY A 310 -19.77 -19.33 -18.15
CA GLY A 310 -19.03 -20.37 -18.88
C GLY A 310 -19.86 -21.15 -19.90
N LEU A 311 -21.11 -20.74 -20.17
CA LEU A 311 -22.00 -21.44 -21.09
C LEU A 311 -21.53 -21.30 -22.54
N GLY A 312 -21.57 -22.38 -23.33
CA GLY A 312 -21.36 -22.34 -24.77
C GLY A 312 -22.51 -21.65 -25.56
N ASN A 313 -22.25 -21.20 -26.80
CA ASN A 313 -23.22 -20.44 -27.59
C ASN A 313 -24.55 -21.19 -27.77
N ALA A 314 -24.52 -22.52 -27.96
CA ALA A 314 -25.72 -23.36 -28.06
C ALA A 314 -26.56 -23.37 -26.78
N ALA A 315 -25.91 -23.38 -25.61
CA ALA A 315 -26.59 -23.32 -24.30
C ALA A 315 -27.21 -21.93 -24.05
N ILE A 316 -26.49 -20.86 -24.38
CA ILE A 316 -26.99 -19.48 -24.29
C ILE A 316 -28.19 -19.29 -25.25
N ALA A 317 -28.11 -19.83 -26.48
CA ALA A 317 -29.17 -19.76 -27.44
C ALA A 317 -30.47 -20.41 -26.94
N ARG A 318 -30.38 -21.62 -26.38
CA ARG A 318 -31.51 -22.30 -25.73
C ARG A 318 -32.10 -21.50 -24.58
N GLN A 319 -31.26 -20.98 -23.72
CA GLN A 319 -31.69 -20.21 -22.54
C GLN A 319 -32.40 -18.90 -22.89
N LEU A 320 -31.99 -18.25 -23.98
CA LEU A 320 -32.52 -16.96 -24.42
C LEU A 320 -33.54 -17.04 -25.52
N GLY A 321 -33.92 -18.26 -25.98
CA GLY A 321 -34.89 -18.47 -27.08
C GLY A 321 -34.37 -17.93 -28.42
N LYS A 322 -33.06 -17.99 -28.68
CA LYS A 322 -32.40 -17.47 -29.89
C LYS A 322 -31.80 -18.58 -30.75
N SER A 323 -31.47 -18.27 -32.01
CA SER A 323 -30.62 -19.18 -32.81
C SER A 323 -29.16 -19.10 -32.34
N GLU A 324 -28.42 -20.23 -32.47
CA GLU A 324 -26.98 -20.25 -32.15
C GLU A 324 -26.18 -19.26 -33.01
N LYS A 325 -26.62 -19.08 -34.30
CA LYS A 325 -26.02 -18.10 -35.21
C LYS A 325 -26.19 -16.67 -34.67
N THR A 326 -27.37 -16.35 -34.13
CA THR A 326 -27.64 -15.03 -33.52
C THR A 326 -26.74 -14.79 -32.29
N VAL A 327 -26.61 -15.80 -31.42
CA VAL A 327 -25.73 -15.69 -30.22
C VAL A 327 -24.28 -15.56 -30.63
N ARG A 328 -23.81 -16.30 -31.65
CA ARG A 328 -22.44 -16.18 -32.16
C ARG A 328 -22.12 -14.77 -32.65
N ASN A 329 -23.02 -14.17 -33.42
CA ASN A 329 -22.85 -12.81 -33.91
C ASN A 329 -22.87 -11.80 -32.75
N GLN A 330 -23.78 -11.97 -31.80
CA GLN A 330 -23.81 -11.11 -30.57
C GLN A 330 -22.55 -11.22 -29.74
N VAL A 331 -22.00 -12.44 -29.58
CA VAL A 331 -20.71 -12.63 -28.85
C VAL A 331 -19.59 -11.89 -29.58
N SER A 332 -19.50 -11.94 -30.91
CA SER A 332 -18.51 -11.17 -31.68
C SER A 332 -18.66 -9.66 -31.42
N THR A 333 -19.88 -9.14 -31.57
CA THR A 333 -20.17 -7.71 -31.32
C THR A 333 -19.86 -7.29 -29.88
N ILE A 334 -20.15 -8.17 -28.91
CA ILE A 334 -19.83 -7.93 -27.50
C ILE A 334 -18.31 -7.84 -27.32
N PHE A 335 -17.54 -8.74 -27.94
CA PHE A 335 -16.08 -8.73 -27.85
C PHE A 335 -15.48 -7.43 -28.42
N ASP A 336 -15.99 -7.00 -29.59
CA ASP A 336 -15.59 -5.73 -30.21
C ASP A 336 -15.90 -4.53 -29.30
N LYS A 337 -17.13 -4.46 -28.75
CA LYS A 337 -17.56 -3.39 -27.86
C LYS A 337 -16.76 -3.36 -26.54
N LEU A 338 -16.45 -4.53 -25.98
CA LEU A 338 -15.67 -4.65 -24.75
C LEU A 338 -14.17 -4.50 -25.00
N GLY A 339 -13.70 -4.57 -26.25
CA GLY A 339 -12.27 -4.52 -26.59
C GLY A 339 -11.52 -5.76 -26.13
N VAL A 340 -12.16 -6.94 -26.14
CA VAL A 340 -11.56 -8.23 -25.76
C VAL A 340 -11.42 -9.11 -27.00
N ARG A 341 -10.39 -9.97 -27.02
CA ARG A 341 -10.07 -10.83 -28.15
C ARG A 341 -10.49 -12.28 -27.95
N THR A 342 -10.64 -12.69 -26.69
CA THR A 342 -10.94 -14.08 -26.33
C THR A 342 -12.14 -14.19 -25.39
N ARG A 343 -12.77 -15.38 -25.41
CA ARG A 343 -13.86 -15.67 -24.49
C ARG A 343 -13.42 -15.64 -23.03
N ALA A 344 -12.19 -16.08 -22.73
CA ALA A 344 -11.65 -16.04 -21.39
C ALA A 344 -11.52 -14.61 -20.88
N GLU A 345 -11.04 -13.68 -21.70
CA GLU A 345 -10.99 -12.24 -21.36
C GLU A 345 -12.39 -11.66 -21.10
N ALA A 346 -13.37 -12.03 -21.91
CA ALA A 346 -14.76 -11.60 -21.72
C ALA A 346 -15.35 -12.13 -20.41
N ILE A 347 -15.04 -13.38 -20.02
CA ILE A 347 -15.47 -13.97 -18.74
C ILE A 347 -14.86 -13.19 -17.58
N VAL A 348 -13.54 -12.98 -17.58
CA VAL A 348 -12.83 -12.24 -16.52
C VAL A 348 -13.40 -10.84 -16.36
N ARG A 349 -13.65 -10.14 -17.47
CA ARG A 349 -14.22 -8.80 -17.48
C ARG A 349 -15.64 -8.75 -16.91
N ALA A 350 -16.49 -9.68 -17.33
CA ALA A 350 -17.88 -9.74 -16.88
C ALA A 350 -18.04 -10.19 -15.41
N ILE A 351 -17.09 -10.96 -14.88
CA ILE A 351 -17.06 -11.30 -13.45
C ILE A 351 -16.59 -10.08 -12.63
N GLY A 352 -15.58 -9.36 -13.10
CA GLY A 352 -15.07 -8.15 -12.44
C GLY A 352 -16.11 -7.02 -12.34
N SER A 353 -17.09 -6.95 -13.24
CA SER A 353 -18.17 -5.97 -13.20
C SER A 353 -19.34 -6.35 -12.27
N ARG A 354 -19.50 -7.62 -11.92
CA ARG A 354 -20.54 -8.11 -10.99
C ARG A 354 -20.19 -7.91 -9.52
N THR A 355 -18.95 -7.62 -9.23
CA THR A 355 -18.42 -7.43 -7.87
C THR A 355 -18.35 -5.96 -7.44
N ARG A 356 -18.97 -5.08 -8.24
CA ARG A 356 -19.10 -3.65 -7.95
C ARG A 356 -20.47 -3.27 -7.42
#